data_917d29e36103790764895cd10a3c9d46
#
_entry.id   917d29e36103790764895cd10a3c9d46
#
_cell.length_a   1.000
_cell.length_b   1.000
_cell.length_c   1.000
_cell.angle_alpha   90.00
_cell.angle_beta   90.00
_cell.angle_gamma   90.00
#
_symmetry.space_group_name_H-M   'P 1'
#
loop_
_entity.id
_entity.type
_entity.pdbx_description
1 polymer ?
#
loop_
_entity_poly.entity_id
_entity_poly.type
_entity_poly.pdbx_seq_one_letter_code
_entity_poly.pdbx_strand_id
1 'polypeptide(L)'
;CKMLVIACNTASAAFLHDARERYDVPVVEVIQPAVRRALATTRNGRVGVIGTAGTVNSGVYQDLFAINPGVEAYARACPSFVDFVERGITSGRQILGVAEAYVEPLQAAGVDTLVLGCTHYPLLSGVIQLAIGDHVTLVSSAEETAKDVLRVLTREDLLADPEIHPAPTREFESTGDPEKFALLSQRFLGPGLGQVHQVTGL
;
A
#
# COMPACT_ATOMS: atom_id res chain seq x y z
N CYS A 1 -6.51 20.83 6.87
CA CYS A 1 -7.16 19.53 6.62
C CYS A 1 -7.65 18.94 7.95
N LYS A 2 -8.57 17.98 7.90
CA LYS A 2 -9.14 17.31 9.08
C LYS A 2 -8.59 15.91 9.33
N MET A 3 -7.77 15.41 8.44
CA MET A 3 -7.08 14.11 8.52
C MET A 3 -5.88 14.11 7.59
N LEU A 4 -4.81 13.44 7.98
CA LEU A 4 -3.65 13.14 7.15
C LEU A 4 -3.61 11.65 6.86
N VAL A 5 -3.38 11.27 5.60
CA VAL A 5 -3.18 9.88 5.19
C VAL A 5 -1.80 9.70 4.58
N ILE A 6 -0.95 8.89 5.21
CA ILE A 6 0.35 8.50 4.67
C ILE A 6 0.14 7.24 3.81
N ALA A 7 -0.10 7.44 2.52
CA ALA A 7 -0.52 6.38 1.60
C ALA A 7 0.63 5.53 1.02
N CYS A 8 1.86 5.77 1.45
CA CYS A 8 3.05 5.04 1.00
C CYS A 8 3.65 4.21 2.13
N ASN A 9 3.89 2.91 1.90
CA ASN A 9 4.47 2.02 2.92
C ASN A 9 5.88 2.48 3.36
N THR A 10 6.72 2.89 2.42
CA THR A 10 8.07 3.40 2.74
C THR A 10 8.01 4.68 3.55
N ALA A 11 7.11 5.61 3.20
CA ALA A 11 6.92 6.84 3.96
C ALA A 11 6.29 6.57 5.33
N SER A 12 5.35 5.64 5.43
CA SER A 12 4.75 5.22 6.71
C SER A 12 5.81 4.68 7.67
N ALA A 13 6.68 3.81 7.17
CA ALA A 13 7.77 3.26 7.97
C ALA A 13 8.76 4.32 8.49
N ALA A 14 8.99 5.38 7.71
CA ALA A 14 9.97 6.41 8.04
C ALA A 14 9.39 7.58 8.85
N PHE A 15 8.13 7.96 8.64
CA PHE A 15 7.60 9.26 9.07
C PHE A 15 6.39 9.19 10.01
N LEU A 16 5.80 8.03 10.24
CA LEU A 16 4.55 7.94 11.03
C LEU A 16 4.66 8.55 12.42
N HIS A 17 5.77 8.29 13.13
CA HIS A 17 5.98 8.81 14.49
C HIS A 17 6.00 10.34 14.50
N ASP A 18 6.84 10.93 13.64
CA ASP A 18 6.96 12.38 13.51
C ASP A 18 5.64 13.05 13.09
N ALA A 19 4.89 12.41 12.19
CA ALA A 19 3.61 12.93 11.75
C ALA A 19 2.60 12.99 12.90
N ARG A 20 2.55 11.98 13.75
CA ARG A 20 1.64 11.93 14.91
C ARG A 20 2.00 12.94 15.98
N GLU A 21 3.28 13.28 16.13
CA GLU A 21 3.73 14.32 17.08
C GLU A 21 3.54 15.73 16.53
N ARG A 22 3.62 15.89 15.20
CA ARG A 22 3.60 17.21 14.55
C ARG A 22 2.20 17.73 14.25
N TYR A 23 1.22 16.87 14.00
CA TYR A 23 -0.09 17.27 13.52
C TYR A 23 -1.19 16.92 14.52
N ASP A 24 -2.03 17.91 14.84
CA ASP A 24 -3.18 17.79 15.75
C ASP A 24 -4.41 17.09 15.13
N VAL A 25 -4.27 16.55 13.91
CA VAL A 25 -5.32 15.82 13.22
C VAL A 25 -5.05 14.33 13.24
N PRO A 26 -6.07 13.46 13.10
CA PRO A 26 -5.86 12.03 12.95
C PRO A 26 -4.91 11.71 11.80
N VAL A 27 -3.90 10.89 12.07
CA VAL A 27 -2.93 10.39 11.08
C VAL A 27 -3.18 8.90 10.84
N VAL A 28 -3.61 8.56 9.64
CA VAL A 28 -3.80 7.18 9.16
C VAL A 28 -2.64 6.81 8.25
N GLU A 29 -2.14 5.59 8.37
CA GLU A 29 -1.06 5.06 7.57
C GLU A 29 -1.39 3.67 7.03
N VAL A 30 -0.58 3.13 6.12
CA VAL A 30 -0.96 1.95 5.33
C VAL A 30 -0.48 0.61 5.89
N ILE A 31 0.38 0.59 6.91
CA ILE A 31 1.02 -0.64 7.41
C ILE A 31 0.12 -1.36 8.43
N GLN A 32 -0.30 -0.65 9.49
CA GLN A 32 -1.11 -1.25 10.55
C GLN A 32 -2.44 -1.82 10.06
N PRO A 33 -3.20 -1.17 9.16
CA PRO A 33 -4.40 -1.74 8.58
C PRO A 33 -4.14 -3.07 7.86
N ALA A 34 -3.06 -3.15 7.08
CA ALA A 34 -2.65 -4.35 6.38
C ALA A 34 -2.25 -5.48 7.35
N VAL A 35 -1.49 -5.16 8.39
CA VAL A 35 -1.11 -6.13 9.44
C VAL A 35 -2.35 -6.70 10.14
N ARG A 36 -3.28 -5.85 10.58
CA ARG A 36 -4.53 -6.33 11.21
C ARG A 36 -5.32 -7.26 10.29
N ARG A 37 -5.41 -6.92 9.01
CA ARG A 37 -6.09 -7.76 8.04
C ARG A 37 -5.38 -9.09 7.83
N ALA A 38 -4.06 -9.08 7.69
CA ALA A 38 -3.28 -10.29 7.53
C ALA A 38 -3.39 -11.23 8.74
N LEU A 39 -3.34 -10.69 9.96
CA LEU A 39 -3.57 -11.44 11.20
C LEU A 39 -4.96 -12.11 11.26
N ALA A 40 -5.98 -11.40 10.77
CA ALA A 40 -7.34 -11.94 10.71
C ALA A 40 -7.56 -12.94 9.56
N THR A 41 -6.64 -13.01 8.60
CA THR A 41 -6.75 -13.82 7.38
C THR A 41 -5.95 -15.10 7.45
N THR A 42 -4.75 -15.06 8.03
CA THR A 42 -3.87 -16.22 8.10
C THR A 42 -4.50 -17.37 8.91
N ARG A 43 -4.31 -18.58 8.43
CA ARG A 43 -4.81 -19.82 9.04
C ARG A 43 -3.70 -20.61 9.69
N ASN A 44 -2.48 -20.49 9.17
CA ASN A 44 -1.30 -21.25 9.64
C ASN A 44 -0.27 -20.38 10.38
N GLY A 45 -0.52 -19.07 10.50
CA GLY A 45 0.36 -18.12 11.15
C GLY A 45 1.59 -17.72 10.31
N ARG A 46 1.68 -18.12 9.04
CA ARG A 46 2.81 -17.75 8.16
C ARG A 46 2.37 -16.69 7.15
N VAL A 47 2.87 -15.48 7.35
CA VAL A 47 2.50 -14.32 6.55
C VAL A 47 3.69 -13.84 5.72
N GLY A 48 3.50 -13.76 4.41
CA GLY A 48 4.43 -13.11 3.50
C GLY A 48 4.20 -11.60 3.45
N VAL A 49 5.25 -10.84 3.27
CA VAL A 49 5.18 -9.41 2.98
C VAL A 49 6.09 -9.10 1.80
N ILE A 50 5.54 -8.56 0.73
CA ILE A 50 6.34 -8.01 -0.36
C ILE A 50 6.29 -6.49 -0.33
N GLY A 51 7.43 -5.84 -0.55
CA GLY A 51 7.55 -4.38 -0.47
C GLY A 51 8.75 -3.85 -1.22
N THR A 52 8.95 -2.54 -1.17
CA THR A 52 10.21 -1.95 -1.62
C THR A 52 11.35 -2.34 -0.68
N ALA A 53 12.60 -2.18 -1.12
CA ALA A 53 13.77 -2.41 -0.27
C ALA A 53 13.71 -1.56 1.01
N GLY A 54 13.29 -0.29 0.91
CA GLY A 54 13.15 0.60 2.08
C GLY A 54 12.11 0.08 3.08
N THR A 55 10.96 -0.38 2.62
CA THR A 55 9.91 -0.94 3.49
C THR A 55 10.39 -2.22 4.18
N VAL A 56 11.02 -3.13 3.45
CA VAL A 56 11.49 -4.41 4.00
C VAL A 56 12.65 -4.21 4.99
N ASN A 57 13.61 -3.34 4.64
CA ASN A 57 14.78 -3.07 5.47
C ASN A 57 14.42 -2.28 6.75
N SER A 58 13.31 -1.55 6.78
CA SER A 58 12.86 -0.87 7.99
C SER A 58 12.46 -1.85 9.11
N GLY A 59 12.13 -3.10 8.80
CA GLY A 59 11.69 -4.09 9.77
C GLY A 59 10.27 -3.89 10.30
N VAL A 60 9.59 -2.81 9.96
CA VAL A 60 8.31 -2.40 10.59
C VAL A 60 7.21 -3.46 10.51
N TYR A 61 7.11 -4.17 9.40
CA TYR A 61 6.13 -5.27 9.27
C TYR A 61 6.51 -6.45 10.16
N GLN A 62 7.80 -6.82 10.15
CA GLN A 62 8.32 -7.91 10.96
C GLN A 62 8.09 -7.65 12.45
N ASP A 63 8.37 -6.44 12.93
CA ASP A 63 8.18 -6.03 14.32
C ASP A 63 6.70 -6.08 14.73
N LEU A 64 5.79 -5.58 13.86
CA LEU A 64 4.35 -5.61 14.14
C LEU A 64 3.77 -7.03 14.14
N PHE A 65 4.28 -7.94 13.32
CA PHE A 65 3.87 -9.35 13.38
C PHE A 65 4.47 -10.07 14.59
N ALA A 66 5.72 -9.76 14.97
CA ALA A 66 6.40 -10.40 16.11
C ALA A 66 5.70 -10.17 17.46
N ILE A 67 4.88 -9.12 17.59
CA ILE A 67 4.06 -8.87 18.79
C ILE A 67 2.97 -9.94 18.96
N ASN A 68 2.62 -10.67 17.89
CA ASN A 68 1.53 -11.63 17.89
C ASN A 68 2.07 -13.07 18.01
N PRO A 69 1.90 -13.75 19.16
CA PRO A 69 2.37 -15.12 19.35
C PRO A 69 1.80 -16.08 18.29
N GLY A 70 2.64 -16.92 17.71
CA GLY A 70 2.24 -17.91 16.71
C GLY A 70 2.15 -17.37 15.27
N VAL A 71 2.59 -16.14 15.02
CA VAL A 71 2.69 -15.57 13.68
C VAL A 71 4.15 -15.32 13.30
N GLU A 72 4.55 -15.83 12.14
CA GLU A 72 5.86 -15.62 11.54
C GLU A 72 5.72 -14.79 10.25
N ALA A 73 6.51 -13.71 10.13
CA ALA A 73 6.52 -12.85 8.96
C ALA A 73 7.76 -13.10 8.09
N TYR A 74 7.52 -13.32 6.81
CA TYR A 74 8.54 -13.53 5.78
C TYR A 74 8.53 -12.35 4.81
N ALA A 75 9.49 -11.45 4.91
CA ALA A 75 9.54 -10.23 4.10
C ALA A 75 10.47 -10.39 2.89
N ARG A 76 10.02 -9.91 1.73
CA ARG A 76 10.78 -9.93 0.48
C ARG A 76 10.73 -8.59 -0.24
N ALA A 77 11.89 -8.02 -0.55
CA ALA A 77 11.97 -6.84 -1.40
C ALA A 77 11.78 -7.22 -2.87
N CYS A 78 10.88 -6.48 -3.55
CA CYS A 78 10.52 -6.70 -4.95
C CYS A 78 10.68 -5.40 -5.78
N PRO A 79 11.89 -4.81 -5.86
CA PRO A 79 12.11 -3.47 -6.40
C PRO A 79 11.66 -3.33 -7.85
N SER A 80 11.85 -4.34 -8.70
CA SER A 80 11.49 -4.27 -10.12
C SER A 80 10.00 -4.11 -10.38
N PHE A 81 9.13 -4.45 -9.46
CA PHE A 81 7.68 -4.30 -9.64
C PHE A 81 7.25 -2.86 -9.86
N VAL A 82 7.90 -1.90 -9.19
CA VAL A 82 7.63 -0.46 -9.39
C VAL A 82 7.91 -0.06 -10.83
N ASP A 83 9.08 -0.43 -11.35
CA ASP A 83 9.48 -0.11 -12.74
C ASP A 83 8.52 -0.69 -13.78
N PHE A 84 8.08 -1.93 -13.59
CA PHE A 84 7.09 -2.56 -14.46
C PHE A 84 5.77 -1.82 -14.46
N VAL A 85 5.25 -1.48 -13.29
CA VAL A 85 3.98 -0.75 -13.14
C VAL A 85 4.08 0.65 -13.76
N GLU A 86 5.14 1.41 -13.48
CA GLU A 86 5.32 2.75 -14.04
C GLU A 86 5.47 2.73 -15.57
N ARG A 87 6.00 1.66 -16.13
CA ARG A 87 6.06 1.43 -17.58
C ARG A 87 4.73 0.90 -18.15
N GLY A 88 3.73 0.61 -17.31
CA GLY A 88 2.43 0.07 -17.72
C GLY A 88 2.44 -1.42 -18.04
N ILE A 89 3.46 -2.15 -17.60
CA ILE A 89 3.59 -3.59 -17.81
C ILE A 89 3.03 -4.32 -16.60
N THR A 90 1.76 -4.68 -16.67
CA THR A 90 1.03 -5.34 -15.56
C THR A 90 0.68 -6.81 -15.86
N SER A 91 1.08 -7.33 -17.02
CA SER A 91 0.83 -8.70 -17.45
C SER A 91 1.90 -9.19 -18.43
N GLY A 92 1.89 -10.50 -18.73
CA GLY A 92 2.78 -11.13 -19.69
C GLY A 92 3.90 -11.95 -19.04
N ARG A 93 4.63 -12.68 -19.87
CA ARG A 93 5.62 -13.67 -19.42
C ARG A 93 6.78 -13.07 -18.62
N GLN A 94 7.22 -11.87 -19.00
CA GLN A 94 8.36 -11.22 -18.35
C GLN A 94 8.06 -10.90 -16.89
N ILE A 95 6.95 -10.19 -16.63
CA ILE A 95 6.57 -9.82 -15.27
C ILE A 95 6.17 -11.05 -14.44
N LEU A 96 5.58 -12.08 -15.06
CA LEU A 96 5.26 -13.34 -14.38
C LEU A 96 6.53 -14.04 -13.91
N GLY A 97 7.56 -14.20 -14.74
CA GLY A 97 8.82 -14.82 -14.34
C GLY A 97 9.54 -14.04 -13.22
N VAL A 98 9.45 -12.71 -13.22
CA VAL A 98 9.96 -11.88 -12.11
C VAL A 98 9.15 -12.10 -10.83
N ALA A 99 7.82 -12.20 -10.94
CA ALA A 99 6.95 -12.47 -9.80
C ALA A 99 7.23 -13.84 -9.19
N GLU A 100 7.34 -14.88 -10.01
CA GLU A 100 7.70 -16.24 -9.58
C GLU A 100 9.02 -16.26 -8.79
N ALA A 101 10.07 -15.62 -9.31
CA ALA A 101 11.37 -15.53 -8.63
C ALA A 101 11.31 -14.76 -7.30
N TYR A 102 10.43 -13.77 -7.18
CA TYR A 102 10.26 -13.04 -5.93
C TYR A 102 9.46 -13.83 -4.89
N VAL A 103 8.43 -14.56 -5.29
CA VAL A 103 7.54 -15.26 -4.34
C VAL A 103 7.99 -16.68 -4.01
N GLU A 104 8.90 -17.29 -4.78
CA GLU A 104 9.42 -18.65 -4.54
C GLU A 104 9.87 -18.87 -3.09
N PRO A 105 10.66 -18.00 -2.45
CA PRO A 105 11.06 -18.19 -1.05
C PRO A 105 9.87 -18.13 -0.07
N LEU A 106 8.82 -17.38 -0.41
CA LEU A 106 7.61 -17.26 0.40
C LEU A 106 6.74 -18.53 0.27
N GLN A 107 6.67 -19.09 -0.95
CA GLN A 107 6.03 -20.40 -1.17
C GLN A 107 6.76 -21.52 -0.41
N ALA A 108 8.10 -21.54 -0.46
CA ALA A 108 8.91 -22.48 0.28
C ALA A 108 8.73 -22.37 1.81
N ALA A 109 8.49 -21.16 2.31
CA ALA A 109 8.15 -20.91 3.71
C ALA A 109 6.71 -21.33 4.06
N GLY A 110 5.88 -21.67 3.09
CA GLY A 110 4.49 -22.10 3.29
C GLY A 110 3.56 -20.98 3.76
N VAL A 111 3.76 -19.73 3.29
CA VAL A 111 2.84 -18.63 3.62
C VAL A 111 1.45 -18.91 3.06
N ASP A 112 0.41 -18.58 3.81
CA ASP A 112 -0.99 -18.66 3.38
C ASP A 112 -1.63 -17.30 3.15
N THR A 113 -0.93 -16.25 3.53
CA THR A 113 -1.36 -14.87 3.40
C THR A 113 -0.19 -14.01 2.93
N LEU A 114 -0.41 -13.14 1.95
CA LEU A 114 0.61 -12.26 1.38
C LEU A 114 0.16 -10.81 1.39
N VAL A 115 0.90 -9.96 2.12
CA VAL A 115 0.67 -8.51 2.16
C VAL A 115 1.35 -7.84 0.97
N LEU A 116 0.58 -7.06 0.22
CA LEU A 116 1.06 -6.17 -0.83
C LEU A 116 1.49 -4.84 -0.20
N GLY A 117 2.72 -4.79 0.30
CA GLY A 117 3.28 -3.67 1.07
C GLY A 117 3.89 -2.56 0.20
N CYS A 118 3.25 -2.25 -0.93
CA CYS A 118 3.59 -1.12 -1.80
C CYS A 118 2.35 -0.69 -2.58
N THR A 119 2.18 0.61 -2.81
CA THR A 119 1.04 1.19 -3.55
C THR A 119 0.96 0.75 -5.01
N HIS A 120 2.07 0.34 -5.61
CA HIS A 120 2.13 -0.17 -6.98
C HIS A 120 1.65 -1.63 -7.11
N TYR A 121 1.84 -2.44 -6.08
CA TYR A 121 1.68 -3.89 -6.18
C TYR A 121 0.23 -4.38 -6.35
N PRO A 122 -0.81 -3.68 -5.86
CA PRO A 122 -2.20 -4.05 -6.18
C PRO A 122 -2.50 -4.08 -7.68
N LEU A 123 -1.77 -3.32 -8.50
CA LEU A 123 -1.90 -3.33 -9.96
C LEU A 123 -1.30 -4.59 -10.61
N LEU A 124 -0.49 -5.33 -9.86
CA LEU A 124 0.10 -6.62 -10.24
C LEU A 124 -0.60 -7.80 -9.54
N SER A 125 -1.72 -7.59 -8.84
CA SER A 125 -2.36 -8.62 -8.02
C SER A 125 -2.67 -9.89 -8.81
N GLY A 126 -3.12 -9.78 -10.06
CA GLY A 126 -3.36 -10.95 -10.92
C GLY A 126 -2.09 -11.74 -11.22
N VAL A 127 -0.98 -11.07 -11.54
CA VAL A 127 0.32 -11.74 -11.80
C VAL A 127 0.91 -12.33 -10.52
N ILE A 128 0.81 -11.59 -9.41
CA ILE A 128 1.28 -12.06 -8.10
C ILE A 128 0.48 -13.28 -7.67
N GLN A 129 -0.86 -13.27 -7.85
CA GLN A 129 -1.72 -14.40 -7.53
C GLN A 129 -1.37 -15.65 -8.35
N LEU A 130 -1.14 -15.48 -9.66
CA LEU A 130 -0.71 -16.58 -10.54
C LEU A 130 0.64 -17.16 -10.09
N ALA A 131 1.57 -16.29 -9.68
CA ALA A 131 2.90 -16.70 -9.25
C ALA A 131 2.89 -17.42 -7.90
N ILE A 132 2.15 -16.91 -6.91
CA ILE A 132 2.14 -17.46 -5.53
C ILE A 132 1.20 -18.65 -5.37
N GLY A 133 0.17 -18.74 -6.20
CA GLY A 133 -0.86 -19.79 -6.16
C GLY A 133 -2.14 -19.38 -5.43
N ASP A 134 -3.25 -20.01 -5.80
CA ASP A 134 -4.61 -19.66 -5.33
C ASP A 134 -4.86 -19.96 -3.85
N HIS A 135 -4.00 -20.75 -3.22
CA HIS A 135 -4.10 -21.08 -1.80
C HIS A 135 -3.63 -19.95 -0.87
N VAL A 136 -2.95 -18.93 -1.42
CA VAL A 136 -2.44 -17.78 -0.69
C VAL A 136 -3.40 -16.59 -0.87
N THR A 137 -3.86 -16.02 0.24
CA THR A 137 -4.73 -14.86 0.21
C THR A 137 -3.90 -13.57 0.11
N LEU A 138 -4.17 -12.74 -0.89
CA LEU A 138 -3.54 -11.42 -1.01
C LEU A 138 -4.24 -10.40 -0.11
N VAL A 139 -3.47 -9.60 0.59
CA VAL A 139 -3.94 -8.48 1.42
C VAL A 139 -3.40 -7.18 0.84
N SER A 140 -4.30 -6.32 0.34
CA SER A 140 -3.94 -5.01 -0.21
C SER A 140 -3.87 -3.97 0.91
N SER A 141 -2.69 -3.38 1.12
CA SER A 141 -2.54 -2.28 2.09
C SER A 141 -3.41 -1.06 1.72
N ALA A 142 -3.61 -0.80 0.44
CA ALA A 142 -4.44 0.32 -0.02
C ALA A 142 -5.93 0.14 0.34
N GLU A 143 -6.49 -1.05 0.11
CA GLU A 143 -7.90 -1.33 0.44
C GLU A 143 -8.16 -1.27 1.94
N GLU A 144 -7.29 -1.87 2.73
CA GLU A 144 -7.46 -1.87 4.18
C GLU A 144 -7.30 -0.46 4.77
N THR A 145 -6.43 0.37 4.19
CA THR A 145 -6.29 1.78 4.57
C THR A 145 -7.54 2.59 4.23
N ALA A 146 -8.14 2.37 3.07
CA ALA A 146 -9.38 3.06 2.70
C ALA A 146 -10.53 2.75 3.71
N LYS A 147 -10.63 1.49 4.15
CA LYS A 147 -11.57 1.09 5.22
C LYS A 147 -11.25 1.78 6.55
N ASP A 148 -9.97 1.89 6.90
CA ASP A 148 -9.53 2.57 8.12
C ASP A 148 -9.82 4.08 8.09
N VAL A 149 -9.59 4.72 6.95
CA VAL A 149 -9.94 6.15 6.75
C VAL A 149 -11.42 6.36 7.02
N LEU A 150 -12.30 5.56 6.42
CA LEU A 150 -13.75 5.66 6.65
C LEU A 150 -14.08 5.44 8.13
N ARG A 151 -13.49 4.42 8.76
CA ARG A 151 -13.72 4.12 10.18
C ARG A 151 -13.31 5.27 11.09
N VAL A 152 -12.14 5.89 10.86
CA VAL A 152 -11.65 7.02 11.67
C VAL A 152 -12.51 8.25 11.43
N LEU A 153 -12.87 8.59 10.18
CA LEU A 153 -13.75 9.71 9.88
C LEU A 153 -15.11 9.56 10.56
N THR A 154 -15.67 8.33 10.59
CA THR A 154 -16.95 8.06 11.25
C THR A 154 -16.83 8.18 12.78
N ARG A 155 -15.79 7.60 13.36
CA ARG A 155 -15.59 7.60 14.82
C ARG A 155 -15.36 9.00 15.39
N GLU A 156 -14.61 9.82 14.64
CA GLU A 156 -14.24 11.19 15.06
C GLU A 156 -15.29 12.26 14.62
N ASP A 157 -16.41 11.83 14.04
CA ASP A 157 -17.46 12.72 13.48
C ASP A 157 -16.90 13.72 12.45
N LEU A 158 -16.00 13.23 11.59
CA LEU A 158 -15.31 14.04 10.58
C LEU A 158 -15.85 13.81 9.16
N LEU A 159 -16.91 13.03 8.98
CA LEU A 159 -17.53 12.85 7.67
C LEU A 159 -18.06 14.19 7.14
N ALA A 160 -17.94 14.38 5.83
CA ALA A 160 -18.56 15.53 5.19
C ALA A 160 -20.07 15.35 5.14
N ASP A 161 -20.80 16.40 5.47
CA ASP A 161 -22.24 16.45 5.29
C ASP A 161 -22.54 16.63 3.77
N PRO A 162 -23.22 15.69 3.12
CA PRO A 162 -23.52 15.78 1.69
C PRO A 162 -24.51 16.92 1.35
N GLU A 163 -25.29 17.41 2.32
CA GLU A 163 -26.19 18.57 2.11
C GLU A 163 -25.42 19.88 2.07
N ILE A 164 -24.32 19.98 2.85
CA ILE A 164 -23.46 21.16 2.91
C ILE A 164 -22.36 21.09 1.84
N HIS A 165 -21.87 19.89 1.55
CA HIS A 165 -20.76 19.64 0.63
C HIS A 165 -21.16 18.64 -0.48
N PRO A 166 -22.00 19.06 -1.44
CA PRO A 166 -22.58 18.14 -2.43
C PRO A 166 -21.58 17.59 -3.45
N ALA A 167 -20.44 18.25 -3.65
CA ALA A 167 -19.40 17.81 -4.59
C ALA A 167 -18.02 17.90 -3.96
N PRO A 168 -17.25 16.77 -3.93
CA PRO A 168 -15.87 16.80 -3.45
C PRO A 168 -14.97 17.51 -4.48
N THR A 169 -14.07 18.36 -4.00
CA THR A 169 -12.95 18.88 -4.79
C THR A 169 -11.77 17.91 -4.69
N ARG A 170 -10.96 17.86 -5.76
CA ARG A 170 -9.71 17.09 -5.80
C ARG A 170 -8.63 17.97 -6.34
N GLU A 171 -7.55 18.11 -5.59
CA GLU A 171 -6.36 18.84 -5.98
C GLU A 171 -5.18 17.87 -5.98
N PHE A 172 -4.36 17.94 -7.01
CA PHE A 172 -3.18 17.10 -7.15
C PHE A 172 -1.94 17.98 -7.23
N GLU A 173 -0.97 17.67 -6.38
CA GLU A 173 0.27 18.39 -6.27
C GLU A 173 1.46 17.43 -6.39
N SER A 174 2.53 17.87 -7.03
CA SER A 174 3.76 17.09 -7.18
C SER A 174 4.98 17.97 -6.98
N THR A 175 5.98 17.47 -6.26
CA THR A 175 7.31 18.09 -6.17
C THR A 175 8.18 17.76 -7.39
N GLY A 176 7.78 16.73 -8.16
CA GLY A 176 8.40 16.33 -9.41
C GLY A 176 7.72 16.96 -10.63
N ASP A 177 7.93 16.33 -11.78
CA ASP A 177 7.34 16.73 -13.06
C ASP A 177 5.82 16.49 -13.05
N PRO A 178 4.96 17.53 -13.12
CA PRO A 178 3.52 17.39 -13.09
C PRO A 178 2.95 16.69 -14.33
N GLU A 179 3.58 16.80 -15.50
CA GLU A 179 3.12 16.13 -16.72
C GLU A 179 3.34 14.61 -16.61
N LYS A 180 4.51 14.21 -16.12
CA LYS A 180 4.81 12.80 -15.86
C LYS A 180 3.88 12.23 -14.80
N PHE A 181 3.60 12.98 -13.73
CA PHE A 181 2.65 12.58 -12.70
C PHE A 181 1.25 12.38 -13.28
N ALA A 182 0.74 13.34 -14.06
CA ALA A 182 -0.58 13.27 -14.69
C ALA A 182 -0.70 12.05 -15.62
N LEU A 183 0.34 11.79 -16.43
CA LEU A 183 0.37 10.63 -17.33
C LEU A 183 0.31 9.30 -16.60
N LEU A 184 1.10 9.15 -15.52
CA LEU A 184 1.09 7.94 -14.69
C LEU A 184 -0.23 7.77 -13.95
N SER A 185 -0.75 8.86 -13.38
CA SER A 185 -2.00 8.85 -12.62
C SER A 185 -3.21 8.41 -13.45
N GLN A 186 -3.25 8.77 -14.74
CA GLN A 186 -4.31 8.30 -15.65
C GLN A 186 -4.37 6.77 -15.77
N ARG A 187 -3.24 6.09 -15.62
CA ARG A 187 -3.20 4.61 -15.64
C ARG A 187 -3.83 3.98 -14.40
N PHE A 188 -3.76 4.66 -13.26
CA PHE A 188 -4.22 4.14 -11.97
C PHE A 188 -5.64 4.59 -11.63
N LEU A 189 -5.98 5.84 -11.96
CA LEU A 189 -7.24 6.48 -11.59
C LEU A 189 -8.19 6.64 -12.78
N GLY A 190 -7.75 6.28 -13.98
CA GLY A 190 -8.53 6.47 -15.21
C GLY A 190 -8.50 7.92 -15.74
N PRO A 191 -9.20 8.17 -16.86
CA PRO A 191 -9.33 9.52 -17.42
C PRO A 191 -10.19 10.38 -16.49
N GLY A 192 -9.74 11.59 -16.19
CA GLY A 192 -10.49 12.55 -15.37
C GLY A 192 -9.72 13.03 -14.14
N LEU A 193 -8.43 12.72 -14.06
CA LEU A 193 -7.55 13.44 -13.16
C LEU A 193 -7.57 14.92 -13.53
N GLY A 194 -7.83 15.79 -12.57
CA GLY A 194 -7.73 17.24 -12.74
C GLY A 194 -6.30 17.70 -13.04
N GLN A 195 -6.10 18.98 -13.08
CA GLN A 195 -4.77 19.57 -13.26
C GLN A 195 -3.86 19.20 -12.08
N VAL A 196 -2.60 18.86 -12.38
CA VAL A 196 -1.55 18.63 -11.37
C VAL A 196 -0.72 19.90 -11.24
N HIS A 197 -0.55 20.39 -10.03
CA HIS A 197 0.24 21.59 -9.73
C HIS A 197 1.64 21.21 -9.23
N GLN A 198 2.65 21.92 -9.70
CA GLN A 198 4.00 21.75 -9.19
C GLN A 198 4.17 22.54 -7.89
N VAL A 199 4.61 21.86 -6.83
CA VAL A 199 5.00 22.49 -5.56
C VAL A 199 6.52 22.65 -5.56
N THR A 200 6.97 23.90 -5.38
CA THR A 200 8.39 24.26 -5.23
C THR A 200 8.64 24.83 -3.86
N GLY A 201 9.76 24.48 -3.22
CA GLY A 201 10.20 25.10 -1.97
C GLY A 201 9.80 24.35 -0.70
N LEU A 202 9.84 23.00 -0.74
CA LEU A 202 9.84 22.17 0.47
C LEU A 202 11.24 22.06 1.04
#